data_3bb990fa11ce7e264e7888bbec112348
#
_entry.id   3bb990fa11ce7e264e7888bbec112348
#
_cell.length_a   1.000
_cell.length_b   1.000
_cell.length_c   1.000
_cell.angle_alpha   90.00
_cell.angle_beta   90.00
_cell.angle_gamma   90.00
#
_symmetry.space_group_name_H-M   'P 1'
#
loop_
_entity.id
_entity.type
_entity.pdbx_description
1 polymer ?
#
loop_
_entity_poly.entity_id
_entity_poly.type
_entity_poly.pdbx_seq_one_letter_code
_entity_poly.pdbx_strand_id
1 'polypeptide(L)'
;EKVCEDLGVQHVSEAPYKGWDMLKQTWTKGIHRCASLRAKDNRKLCPLFIGHTKLEPIRKKVDGRMIETGQMLHRSNLPGSGRGILHSAIDFLYGVEIDEAGKRWLITQPCDNGEARYEAKGRGTPGQMLPVRIEMTFDALKGAFDDTFGGKE
;
A
#
# COMPACT_ATOMS: atom_id res chain seq x y z
N GLU A 1 -16.39 -12.23 8.41
CA GLU A 1 -17.25 -12.97 9.35
C GLU A 1 -18.46 -12.10 9.68
N LYS A 2 -18.32 -10.98 10.40
CA LYS A 2 -19.45 -10.12 10.80
C LYS A 2 -20.36 -9.67 9.65
N VAL A 3 -19.80 -9.31 8.48
CA VAL A 3 -20.61 -8.91 7.32
C VAL A 3 -21.46 -10.07 6.79
N CYS A 4 -20.93 -11.28 6.83
CA CYS A 4 -21.67 -12.48 6.42
C CYS A 4 -22.79 -12.80 7.42
N GLU A 5 -22.54 -12.65 8.72
CA GLU A 5 -23.53 -12.80 9.79
C GLU A 5 -24.66 -11.77 9.63
N ASP A 6 -24.33 -10.49 9.44
CA ASP A 6 -25.32 -9.40 9.26
C ASP A 6 -26.18 -9.59 8.00
N LEU A 7 -25.69 -10.33 6.99
CA LEU A 7 -26.39 -10.62 5.75
C LEU A 7 -27.08 -12.00 5.76
N GLY A 8 -26.80 -12.85 6.76
CA GLY A 8 -27.32 -14.22 6.80
C GLY A 8 -26.78 -15.13 5.70
N VAL A 9 -25.55 -14.91 5.22
CA VAL A 9 -24.90 -15.66 4.15
C VAL A 9 -23.61 -16.30 4.65
N GLN A 10 -23.17 -17.38 4.03
CA GLN A 10 -21.89 -18.02 4.37
C GLN A 10 -20.69 -17.29 3.80
N HIS A 11 -20.85 -16.68 2.62
CA HIS A 11 -19.79 -15.92 1.95
C HIS A 11 -20.33 -14.64 1.33
N VAL A 12 -19.52 -13.58 1.32
CA VAL A 12 -19.90 -12.25 0.78
C VAL A 12 -20.33 -12.31 -0.68
N SER A 13 -19.79 -13.25 -1.47
CA SER A 13 -20.18 -13.44 -2.87
C SER A 13 -21.63 -13.92 -3.08
N GLU A 14 -22.27 -14.47 -2.06
CA GLU A 14 -23.69 -14.90 -2.11
C GLU A 14 -24.66 -13.71 -2.05
N ALA A 15 -24.19 -12.56 -1.56
CA ALA A 15 -24.91 -11.28 -1.60
C ALA A 15 -24.10 -10.25 -2.41
N PRO A 16 -23.95 -10.46 -3.74
CA PRO A 16 -23.19 -9.55 -4.59
C PRO A 16 -23.75 -8.13 -4.48
N TYR A 17 -22.94 -7.13 -4.65
CA TYR A 17 -23.19 -5.71 -4.43
C TYR A 17 -23.33 -5.33 -2.94
N LYS A 18 -24.38 -5.76 -2.25
CA LYS A 18 -24.64 -5.39 -0.85
C LYS A 18 -23.54 -5.88 0.09
N GLY A 19 -23.11 -7.13 -0.08
CA GLY A 19 -22.03 -7.71 0.73
C GLY A 19 -20.70 -7.01 0.51
N TRP A 20 -20.34 -6.73 -0.75
CA TRP A 20 -19.12 -6.02 -1.07
C TRP A 20 -19.14 -4.55 -0.62
N ASP A 21 -20.29 -3.87 -0.70
CA ASP A 21 -20.44 -2.52 -0.19
C ASP A 21 -20.31 -2.45 1.33
N MET A 22 -20.92 -3.39 2.05
CA MET A 22 -20.78 -3.48 3.51
C MET A 22 -19.33 -3.79 3.92
N LEU A 23 -18.66 -4.70 3.22
CA LEU A 23 -17.24 -4.99 3.44
C LEU A 23 -16.39 -3.75 3.21
N LYS A 24 -16.60 -3.04 2.11
CA LYS A 24 -15.93 -1.79 1.79
C LYS A 24 -16.12 -0.73 2.88
N GLN A 25 -17.36 -0.53 3.35
CA GLN A 25 -17.63 0.42 4.43
C GLN A 25 -16.95 0.02 5.74
N THR A 26 -16.95 -1.26 6.07
CA THR A 26 -16.28 -1.78 7.26
C THR A 26 -14.77 -1.55 7.20
N TRP A 27 -14.14 -1.82 6.04
CA TRP A 27 -12.74 -1.53 5.79
C TRP A 27 -12.43 -0.03 5.91
N THR A 28 -13.23 0.81 5.28
CA THR A 28 -13.06 2.27 5.34
C THR A 28 -13.11 2.78 6.78
N LYS A 29 -14.12 2.36 7.54
CA LYS A 29 -14.26 2.72 8.96
C LYS A 29 -13.06 2.23 9.79
N GLY A 30 -12.60 0.99 9.56
CA GLY A 30 -11.44 0.42 10.25
C GLY A 30 -10.15 1.22 9.99
N ILE A 31 -9.86 1.54 8.75
CA ILE A 31 -8.69 2.32 8.35
C ILE A 31 -8.74 3.73 8.95
N HIS A 32 -9.88 4.42 8.85
CA HIS A 32 -10.05 5.75 9.44
C HIS A 32 -9.90 5.73 10.97
N ARG A 33 -10.43 4.69 11.62
CA ARG A 33 -10.27 4.50 13.07
C ARG A 33 -8.79 4.32 13.43
N CYS A 34 -8.05 3.49 12.70
CA CYS A 34 -6.61 3.34 12.91
C CYS A 34 -5.86 4.67 12.70
N ALA A 35 -6.18 5.41 11.65
CA ALA A 35 -5.55 6.70 11.36
C ALA A 35 -5.87 7.79 12.41
N SER A 36 -6.95 7.63 13.17
CA SER A 36 -7.35 8.57 14.24
C SER A 36 -6.81 8.22 15.63
N LEU A 37 -6.09 7.10 15.76
CA LEU A 37 -5.55 6.68 17.07
C LEU A 37 -4.57 7.69 17.64
N ARG A 38 -4.64 7.85 18.96
CA ARG A 38 -3.76 8.71 19.76
C ARG A 38 -3.14 7.89 20.88
N ALA A 39 -1.91 8.22 21.24
CA ALA A 39 -1.31 7.73 22.47
C ALA A 39 -1.98 8.39 23.69
N LYS A 40 -1.73 7.85 24.90
CA LYS A 40 -2.30 8.40 26.15
C LYS A 40 -1.94 9.88 26.39
N ASP A 41 -0.79 10.32 25.89
CA ASP A 41 -0.31 11.70 25.93
C ASP A 41 -0.81 12.56 24.75
N ASN A 42 -1.84 12.10 24.04
CA ASN A 42 -2.46 12.73 22.87
C ASN A 42 -1.57 12.83 21.62
N ARG A 43 -0.38 12.25 21.59
CA ARG A 43 0.44 12.19 20.38
C ARG A 43 -0.26 11.34 19.32
N LYS A 44 -0.20 11.79 18.07
CA LYS A 44 -0.71 11.03 16.92
C LYS A 44 0.12 9.76 16.74
N LEU A 45 -0.55 8.62 16.67
CA LEU A 45 0.08 7.34 16.34
C LEU A 45 0.19 7.21 14.81
N CYS A 46 1.27 6.58 14.36
CA CYS A 46 1.46 6.23 12.96
C CYS A 46 1.10 4.74 12.78
N PRO A 47 -0.07 4.41 12.22
CA PRO A 47 -0.43 3.03 12.00
C PRO A 47 0.42 2.45 10.86
N LEU A 48 0.96 1.26 11.08
CA LEU A 48 1.68 0.48 10.08
C LEU A 48 0.81 -0.69 9.63
N PHE A 49 0.51 -0.76 8.33
CA PHE A 49 -0.19 -1.87 7.71
C PHE A 49 0.81 -2.76 6.98
N ILE A 50 0.85 -4.03 7.34
CA ILE A 50 1.70 -5.03 6.69
C ILE A 50 0.79 -5.96 5.90
N GLY A 51 1.12 -6.20 4.65
CA GLY A 51 0.35 -7.06 3.76
C GLY A 51 1.23 -7.82 2.77
N HIS A 52 0.65 -8.83 2.18
CA HIS A 52 1.28 -9.57 1.10
C HIS A 52 1.19 -8.81 -0.22
N THR A 53 2.17 -9.03 -1.08
CA THR A 53 2.12 -8.59 -2.48
C THR A 53 1.74 -9.76 -3.38
N LYS A 54 1.23 -9.42 -4.55
CA LYS A 54 1.06 -10.34 -5.68
C LYS A 54 1.71 -9.75 -6.92
N LEU A 55 2.14 -10.62 -7.80
CA LEU A 55 2.70 -10.26 -9.08
C LEU A 55 1.59 -10.29 -10.12
N GLU A 56 1.35 -9.18 -10.79
CA GLU A 56 0.32 -9.06 -11.83
C GLU A 56 0.92 -8.48 -13.11
N PRO A 57 0.48 -8.94 -14.30
CA PRO A 57 0.90 -8.33 -15.56
C PRO A 57 0.38 -6.90 -15.68
N ILE A 58 1.23 -6.01 -16.15
CA ILE A 58 0.83 -4.64 -16.47
C ILE A 58 0.06 -4.68 -17.79
N ARG A 59 -1.16 -4.13 -17.77
CA ARG A 59 -2.03 -4.04 -18.93
C ARG A 59 -2.21 -2.59 -19.36
N LYS A 60 -2.13 -2.34 -20.66
CA LYS A 60 -2.45 -1.04 -21.28
C LYS A 60 -3.66 -1.17 -22.18
N LYS A 61 -4.47 -0.12 -22.23
CA LYS A 61 -5.59 -0.03 -23.17
C LYS A 61 -5.05 0.51 -24.50
N VAL A 62 -5.13 -0.30 -25.54
CA VAL A 62 -4.77 0.06 -26.92
C VAL A 62 -5.98 -0.23 -27.80
N ASP A 63 -6.47 0.74 -28.51
CA ASP A 63 -7.65 0.63 -29.42
C ASP A 63 -8.86 -0.02 -28.74
N GLY A 64 -9.12 0.35 -27.49
CA GLY A 64 -10.25 -0.17 -26.71
C GLY A 64 -10.02 -1.55 -26.07
N ARG A 65 -8.93 -2.26 -26.38
CA ARG A 65 -8.58 -3.58 -25.84
C ARG A 65 -7.50 -3.46 -24.78
N MET A 66 -7.57 -4.33 -23.76
CA MET A 66 -6.53 -4.45 -22.74
C MET A 66 -5.45 -5.42 -23.23
N ILE A 67 -4.24 -4.93 -23.42
CA ILE A 67 -3.08 -5.71 -23.90
C ILE A 67 -2.05 -5.76 -22.75
N GLU A 68 -1.49 -6.94 -22.53
CA GLU A 68 -0.38 -7.12 -21.58
C GLU A 68 0.91 -6.57 -22.18
N THR A 69 1.65 -5.80 -21.36
CA THR A 69 2.88 -5.12 -21.81
C THR A 69 4.12 -6.00 -21.74
N GLY A 70 4.01 -7.23 -21.24
CA GLY A 70 5.15 -8.08 -20.90
C GLY A 70 5.86 -7.71 -19.59
N GLN A 71 5.49 -6.60 -18.97
CA GLN A 71 6.02 -6.19 -17.67
C GLN A 71 5.11 -6.66 -16.54
N MET A 72 5.72 -6.99 -15.40
CA MET A 72 5.03 -7.41 -14.18
C MET A 72 5.03 -6.29 -13.15
N LEU A 73 4.06 -6.32 -12.24
CA LEU A 73 3.91 -5.34 -11.16
C LEU A 73 3.72 -6.06 -9.83
N HIS A 74 4.63 -5.81 -8.89
CA HIS A 74 4.43 -6.14 -7.49
C HIS A 74 3.45 -5.13 -6.88
N ARG A 75 2.29 -5.59 -6.49
CA ARG A 75 1.25 -4.76 -5.88
C ARG A 75 0.62 -5.41 -4.66
N SER A 76 0.00 -4.61 -3.82
CA SER A 76 -0.71 -5.10 -2.64
C SER A 76 -1.79 -6.12 -3.01
N ASN A 77 -1.77 -7.28 -2.33
CA ASN A 77 -2.75 -8.35 -2.54
C ASN A 77 -4.06 -8.07 -1.76
N LEU A 78 -4.67 -6.92 -2.06
CA LEU A 78 -5.96 -6.55 -1.50
C LEU A 78 -7.06 -6.76 -2.54
N PRO A 79 -8.17 -7.40 -2.17
CA PRO A 79 -9.26 -7.68 -3.09
C PRO A 79 -10.03 -6.42 -3.48
N GLY A 80 -10.51 -6.38 -4.71
CA GLY A 80 -11.45 -5.38 -5.23
C GLY A 80 -11.05 -3.94 -4.96
N SER A 81 -11.97 -3.15 -4.42
CA SER A 81 -11.76 -1.74 -4.08
C SER A 81 -10.95 -1.51 -2.80
N GLY A 82 -10.63 -2.56 -2.03
CA GLY A 82 -9.89 -2.47 -0.76
C GLY A 82 -8.53 -1.81 -0.92
N ARG A 83 -7.83 -2.09 -2.03
CA ARG A 83 -6.57 -1.44 -2.37
C ARG A 83 -6.73 0.07 -2.55
N GLY A 84 -7.71 0.52 -3.32
CA GLY A 84 -7.95 1.94 -3.54
C GLY A 84 -8.27 2.68 -2.24
N ILE A 85 -9.04 2.06 -1.34
CA ILE A 85 -9.37 2.61 -0.01
C ILE A 85 -8.11 2.77 0.83
N LEU A 86 -7.27 1.71 0.91
CA LEU A 86 -6.02 1.77 1.66
C LEU A 86 -5.09 2.83 1.07
N HIS A 87 -4.88 2.82 -0.24
CA HIS A 87 -3.99 3.77 -0.92
C HIS A 87 -4.43 5.23 -0.75
N SER A 88 -5.75 5.51 -0.66
CA SER A 88 -6.23 6.87 -0.41
C SER A 88 -5.99 7.32 1.03
N ALA A 89 -5.95 6.39 1.97
CA ALA A 89 -5.86 6.68 3.41
C ALA A 89 -4.42 6.73 3.95
N ILE A 90 -3.44 6.14 3.23
CA ILE A 90 -2.03 6.11 3.64
C ILE A 90 -1.22 7.19 2.95
N ASP A 91 -0.22 7.70 3.65
CA ASP A 91 0.73 8.69 3.10
C ASP A 91 1.89 8.02 2.36
N PHE A 92 2.32 6.87 2.84
CA PHE A 92 3.44 6.12 2.30
C PHE A 92 3.05 4.66 2.04
N LEU A 93 3.47 4.14 0.92
CA LEU A 93 3.42 2.72 0.57
C LEU A 93 4.81 2.30 0.15
N TYR A 94 5.33 1.25 0.77
CA TYR A 94 6.63 0.70 0.46
C TYR A 94 6.51 -0.74 -0.02
N GLY A 95 7.23 -1.06 -1.09
CA GLY A 95 7.54 -2.45 -1.43
C GLY A 95 8.67 -2.97 -0.53
N VAL A 96 8.70 -4.27 -0.29
CA VAL A 96 9.84 -4.93 0.36
C VAL A 96 10.49 -5.85 -0.65
N GLU A 97 11.77 -5.66 -0.87
CA GLU A 97 12.62 -6.48 -1.72
C GLU A 97 13.68 -7.19 -0.85
N ILE A 98 14.03 -8.42 -1.22
CA ILE A 98 15.14 -9.15 -0.62
C ILE A 98 16.14 -9.38 -1.75
N ASP A 99 17.39 -8.93 -1.59
CA ASP A 99 18.44 -9.13 -2.56
C ASP A 99 19.07 -10.53 -2.47
N GLU A 100 19.95 -10.83 -3.39
CA GLU A 100 20.65 -12.12 -3.44
C GLU A 100 21.46 -12.44 -2.19
N ALA A 101 21.91 -11.43 -1.45
CA ALA A 101 22.61 -11.56 -0.17
C ALA A 101 21.65 -11.75 1.03
N GLY A 102 20.33 -11.77 0.79
CA GLY A 102 19.31 -11.87 1.83
C GLY A 102 19.05 -10.54 2.57
N LYS A 103 19.62 -9.45 2.13
CA LYS A 103 19.40 -8.12 2.70
C LYS A 103 18.04 -7.57 2.26
N ARG A 104 17.32 -6.97 3.20
CA ARG A 104 15.98 -6.41 2.97
C ARG A 104 16.05 -4.92 2.67
N TRP A 105 15.26 -4.51 1.70
CA TRP A 105 15.16 -3.15 1.21
C TRP A 105 13.73 -2.67 1.16
N LEU A 106 13.52 -1.40 1.50
CA LEU A 106 12.26 -0.70 1.28
C LEU A 106 12.34 0.02 -0.07
N ILE A 107 11.38 -0.27 -0.94
CA ILE A 107 11.19 0.43 -2.21
C ILE A 107 10.17 1.52 -1.97
N THR A 108 10.59 2.76 -1.99
CA THR A 108 9.81 3.92 -1.56
C THR A 108 9.15 4.68 -2.71
N GLN A 109 9.63 4.44 -3.93
CA GLN A 109 9.11 5.03 -5.15
C GLN A 109 8.85 3.93 -6.18
N PRO A 110 7.90 4.12 -7.11
CA PRO A 110 7.73 3.21 -8.22
C PRO A 110 9.05 3.05 -8.98
N CYS A 111 9.58 1.85 -9.00
CA CYS A 111 10.81 1.54 -9.69
C CYS A 111 10.68 0.24 -10.48
N ASP A 112 11.58 0.06 -11.43
CA ASP A 112 11.70 -1.12 -12.27
C ASP A 112 13.07 -1.75 -11.99
N ASN A 113 13.10 -3.00 -11.56
CA ASN A 113 14.34 -3.74 -11.33
C ASN A 113 14.77 -4.58 -12.55
N GLY A 114 14.12 -4.37 -13.70
CA GLY A 114 14.34 -5.12 -14.94
C GLY A 114 13.40 -6.32 -15.10
N GLU A 115 12.91 -6.91 -14.03
CA GLU A 115 11.96 -8.05 -14.07
C GLU A 115 10.54 -7.62 -13.77
N ALA A 116 10.38 -6.77 -12.78
CA ALA A 116 9.07 -6.28 -12.36
C ALA A 116 9.16 -4.85 -11.81
N ARG A 117 8.02 -4.15 -11.87
CA ARG A 117 7.83 -2.86 -11.19
C ARG A 117 7.30 -3.06 -9.78
N TYR A 118 7.63 -2.13 -8.90
CA TYR A 118 7.07 -2.06 -7.56
C TYR A 118 6.03 -0.95 -7.46
N GLU A 119 4.87 -1.27 -6.88
CA GLU A 119 3.88 -0.28 -6.49
C GLU A 119 4.39 0.39 -5.21
N ALA A 120 4.64 1.69 -5.27
CA ALA A 120 5.05 2.49 -4.13
C ALA A 120 4.38 3.86 -4.17
N LYS A 121 4.25 4.50 -3.01
CA LYS A 121 3.69 5.83 -2.85
C LYS A 121 4.46 6.56 -1.76
N GLY A 122 4.83 7.79 -2.02
CA GLY A 122 5.43 8.70 -1.03
C GLY A 122 4.74 10.06 -1.05
N ARG A 123 4.80 10.78 0.05
CA ARG A 123 4.52 12.20 0.09
C ARG A 123 5.81 12.96 -0.23
N GLY A 124 5.71 13.95 -1.08
CA GLY A 124 6.79 14.86 -1.39
C GLY A 124 6.46 15.67 -2.64
N THR A 125 6.99 16.86 -2.71
CA THR A 125 7.06 17.64 -3.95
C THR A 125 8.24 17.13 -4.79
N PRO A 126 8.27 17.40 -6.10
CA PRO A 126 9.45 17.12 -6.90
C PRO A 126 10.71 17.69 -6.24
N GLY A 127 11.72 16.85 -5.98
CA GLY A 127 12.94 17.23 -5.26
C GLY A 127 12.94 16.99 -3.75
N GLN A 128 11.81 16.61 -3.16
CA GLN A 128 11.66 16.22 -1.75
C GLN A 128 11.08 14.81 -1.64
N MET A 129 11.67 13.86 -2.31
CA MET A 129 11.25 12.46 -2.27
C MET A 129 12.31 11.61 -1.58
N LEU A 130 11.88 10.62 -0.81
CA LEU A 130 12.78 9.63 -0.23
C LEU A 130 13.61 8.94 -1.33
N PRO A 131 14.84 8.49 -1.04
CA PRO A 131 15.62 7.67 -1.97
C PRO A 131 14.79 6.48 -2.44
N VAL A 132 14.92 6.09 -3.72
CA VAL A 132 14.13 4.99 -4.33
C VAL A 132 14.23 3.70 -3.52
N ARG A 133 15.40 3.43 -2.94
CA ARG A 133 15.71 2.22 -2.19
C ARG A 133 16.40 2.58 -0.89
N ILE A 134 15.89 2.08 0.23
CA ILE A 134 16.41 2.31 1.58
C ILE A 134 16.59 0.96 2.26
N GLU A 135 17.69 0.76 2.97
CA GLU A 135 17.84 -0.45 3.78
C GLU A 135 16.69 -0.56 4.79
N MET A 136 16.10 -1.74 4.93
CA MET A 136 14.96 -1.95 5.83
C MET A 136 15.42 -2.04 7.30
N THR A 137 15.99 -0.93 7.78
CA THR A 137 16.33 -0.70 9.19
C THR A 137 15.66 0.58 9.66
N PHE A 138 15.40 0.70 10.97
CA PHE A 138 14.80 1.90 11.53
C PHE A 138 15.71 3.12 11.33
N ASP A 139 17.01 2.97 11.56
CA ASP A 139 17.97 4.06 11.47
C ASP A 139 18.14 4.58 10.04
N ALA A 140 18.20 3.67 9.05
CA ALA A 140 18.27 4.06 7.65
C ALA A 140 17.01 4.78 7.18
N LEU A 141 15.83 4.28 7.60
CA LEU A 141 14.57 4.93 7.27
C LEU A 141 14.46 6.29 7.95
N LYS A 142 14.77 6.38 9.25
CA LYS A 142 14.78 7.64 10.00
C LYS A 142 15.74 8.65 9.37
N GLY A 143 16.97 8.25 9.08
CA GLY A 143 17.95 9.10 8.41
C GLY A 143 17.44 9.66 7.09
N ALA A 144 16.87 8.79 6.23
CA ALA A 144 16.31 9.19 4.95
C ALA A 144 15.14 10.19 5.12
N PHE A 145 14.30 10.03 6.16
CA PHE A 145 13.24 11.00 6.49
C PHE A 145 13.80 12.34 6.97
N ASP A 146 14.77 12.31 7.87
CA ASP A 146 15.42 13.53 8.40
C ASP A 146 16.11 14.31 7.26
N ASP A 147 16.80 13.62 6.36
CA ASP A 147 17.49 14.23 5.20
C ASP A 147 16.50 14.81 4.18
N THR A 148 15.35 14.17 3.98
CA THR A 148 14.38 14.56 2.95
C THR A 148 13.41 15.62 3.46
N PHE A 149 12.92 15.48 4.69
CA PHE A 149 11.82 16.27 5.24
C PHE A 149 12.21 17.05 6.51
N GLY A 150 13.35 16.71 7.14
CA GLY A 150 13.91 17.46 8.24
C GLY A 150 14.24 18.86 7.76
N GLY A 151 13.46 19.86 8.16
CA GLY A 151 13.76 21.25 7.84
C GLY A 151 15.14 21.61 8.40
N LYS A 152 15.97 22.22 7.58
CA LYS A 152 17.12 22.95 8.11
C LYS A 152 16.54 24.09 8.95
N GLU A 153 16.60 23.94 10.29
CA GLU A 153 16.44 25.06 11.19
C GLU A 153 17.50 26.13 10.93
#